data_9fa90d972d27c8e280ed5cb00c36e273
#
_entry.id   9fa90d972d27c8e280ed5cb00c36e273
#
_cell.length_a   1.000
_cell.length_b   1.000
_cell.length_c   1.000
_cell.angle_alpha   90.00
_cell.angle_beta   90.00
_cell.angle_gamma   90.00
#
_symmetry.space_group_name_H-M   'P 1'
#
loop_
_entity.id
_entity.type
_entity.pdbx_description
1 polymer ?
#
loop_
_entity_poly.entity_id
_entity_poly.type
_entity_poly.pdbx_seq_one_letter_code
_entity_poly.pdbx_strand_id
1 'polypeptide(L)'
;MTINLKNFLNDKRKMSKMGEFQELKQIDGVEISSISADLYGDGRDDLTLFYFKEGANYAMLNTTNSILSETINWNEKSNKKSIKALLVNTKNANTFTGKQGLESLDEIAKNLSKTLTIKESKAEDGVDEAVKIKDILFASTGVIGEKFPVDKINGSIQNLVDKLKEEQNKLIWMKIGSAIMTTDTRPKLAYEQFTAGNKIIRIAGIAKGSGRKRSSLLQNRRSFESPQAYPSLRGV
;
A
#
# COMPACT_ATOMS: atom_id res chain seq x y z
N MET A 1 -3.46 17.75 12.97
CA MET A 1 -2.16 18.45 12.80
C MET A 1 -1.76 18.33 11.35
N THR A 2 -1.98 19.36 10.56
CA THR A 2 -1.58 19.37 9.14
C THR A 2 -0.06 19.33 9.10
N ILE A 3 0.53 18.29 8.54
CA ILE A 3 1.99 18.21 8.39
C ILE A 3 2.39 19.39 7.50
N ASN A 4 3.07 20.38 8.09
CA ASN A 4 3.62 21.46 7.29
C ASN A 4 4.79 20.90 6.48
N LEU A 5 4.51 20.60 5.24
CA LEU A 5 5.44 19.94 4.32
C LEU A 5 6.76 20.73 4.16
N LYS A 6 6.69 22.08 4.21
CA LYS A 6 7.87 22.95 4.19
C LYS A 6 8.77 22.71 5.41
N ASN A 7 8.20 22.61 6.59
CA ASN A 7 8.98 22.37 7.81
C ASN A 7 9.55 20.96 7.84
N PHE A 8 8.82 19.97 7.30
CA PHE A 8 9.29 18.60 7.17
C PHE A 8 10.45 18.48 6.15
N LEU A 9 10.34 19.16 5.01
CA LEU A 9 11.37 19.15 3.97
C LEU A 9 12.61 19.98 4.37
N ASN A 10 12.44 21.02 5.16
CA ASN A 10 13.53 21.91 5.59
C ASN A 10 14.24 21.45 6.87
N ASP A 11 13.71 20.49 7.61
CA ASP A 11 14.39 19.96 8.80
C ASP A 11 15.49 18.96 8.40
N LYS A 12 16.64 19.51 8.05
CA LYS A 12 17.85 18.75 7.68
C LYS A 12 18.28 17.70 8.73
N ARG A 13 17.86 17.87 10.01
CA ARG A 13 18.15 16.91 11.08
C ARG A 13 17.33 15.63 10.96
N LYS A 14 16.16 15.71 10.33
CA LYS A 14 15.27 14.56 10.05
C LYS A 14 15.56 13.90 8.71
N MET A 15 16.25 14.60 7.82
CA MET A 15 16.74 14.01 6.57
C MET A 15 17.94 13.12 6.89
N SER A 16 17.74 11.82 6.80
CA SER A 16 18.88 10.90 6.88
C SER A 16 19.82 11.10 5.67
N LYS A 17 21.05 10.61 5.77
CA LYS A 17 22.11 10.63 4.75
C LYS A 17 21.73 9.97 3.39
N MET A 18 20.50 9.53 3.20
CA MET A 18 20.00 8.93 1.96
C MET A 18 19.29 9.99 1.11
N GLY A 19 19.98 10.90 0.51
CA GLY A 19 19.56 11.79 -0.56
C GLY A 19 18.15 12.39 -0.55
N GLU A 20 17.85 13.22 -1.49
CA GLU A 20 16.49 13.76 -1.73
C GLU A 20 15.51 12.64 -2.12
N PHE A 21 14.22 12.80 -1.81
CA PHE A 21 13.19 11.89 -2.31
C PHE A 21 13.18 11.93 -3.84
N GLN A 22 13.29 10.76 -4.45
CA GLN A 22 13.15 10.64 -5.90
C GLN A 22 11.77 11.17 -6.34
N GLU A 23 11.71 11.73 -7.52
CA GLU A 23 10.45 12.05 -8.16
C GLU A 23 9.80 10.75 -8.63
N LEU A 24 8.67 10.38 -8.01
CA LEU A 24 7.89 9.24 -8.45
C LEU A 24 6.96 9.71 -9.57
N LYS A 25 7.08 9.07 -10.72
CA LYS A 25 6.16 9.27 -11.83
C LYS A 25 4.89 8.47 -11.63
N GLN A 26 3.88 8.81 -12.38
CA GLN A 26 2.60 8.10 -12.39
C GLN A 26 2.80 6.62 -12.75
N ILE A 27 2.12 5.77 -12.02
CA ILE A 27 1.94 4.35 -12.33
C ILE A 27 0.53 4.21 -12.90
N ASP A 28 0.44 3.86 -14.16
CA ASP A 28 -0.83 3.75 -14.87
C ASP A 28 -1.65 2.55 -14.34
N GLY A 29 -2.97 2.66 -14.38
CA GLY A 29 -3.89 1.59 -13.98
C GLY A 29 -4.11 1.45 -12.47
N VAL A 30 -3.64 2.38 -11.66
CA VAL A 30 -3.92 2.43 -10.23
C VAL A 30 -4.43 3.80 -9.80
N GLU A 31 -5.58 3.82 -9.14
CA GLU A 31 -6.10 4.98 -8.43
C GLU A 31 -5.71 4.87 -6.94
N ILE A 32 -5.35 5.99 -6.34
CA ILE A 32 -4.85 6.00 -4.95
C ILE A 32 -5.58 7.09 -4.15
N SER A 33 -5.94 6.76 -2.92
CA SER A 33 -6.44 7.73 -1.95
C SER A 33 -5.89 7.48 -0.55
N SER A 34 -5.86 8.53 0.26
CA SER A 34 -5.51 8.45 1.68
C SER A 34 -6.26 9.51 2.46
N ILE A 35 -6.82 9.10 3.59
CA ILE A 35 -7.61 9.95 4.49
C ILE A 35 -7.31 9.64 5.95
N SER A 36 -7.74 10.53 6.84
CA SER A 36 -7.91 10.21 8.25
C SER A 36 -9.27 9.53 8.46
N ALA A 37 -9.25 8.31 8.97
CA ALA A 37 -10.40 7.63 9.56
C ALA A 37 -10.48 7.89 11.08
N ASP A 38 -9.69 8.85 11.57
CA ASP A 38 -9.59 9.23 12.97
C ASP A 38 -9.22 8.08 13.92
N LEU A 39 -8.34 7.17 13.43
CA LEU A 39 -7.88 6.04 14.24
C LEU A 39 -6.96 6.51 15.37
N TYR A 40 -6.22 7.60 15.16
CA TYR A 40 -5.31 8.20 16.15
C TYR A 40 -5.92 9.36 16.92
N GLY A 41 -7.00 9.98 16.44
CA GLY A 41 -7.59 11.17 17.06
C GLY A 41 -6.80 12.47 16.85
N ASP A 42 -5.83 12.51 15.92
CA ASP A 42 -4.97 13.66 15.65
C ASP A 42 -5.11 14.22 14.21
N GLY A 43 -6.05 13.66 13.43
CA GLY A 43 -6.38 14.10 12.08
C GLY A 43 -5.36 13.73 11.01
N ARG A 44 -4.32 12.95 11.34
CA ARG A 44 -3.39 12.41 10.32
C ARG A 44 -4.07 11.35 9.47
N ASP A 45 -3.61 11.20 8.24
CA ASP A 45 -4.04 10.10 7.40
C ASP A 45 -3.59 8.75 8.00
N ASP A 46 -4.52 7.82 8.10
CA ASP A 46 -4.31 6.51 8.73
C ASP A 46 -5.00 5.36 7.97
N LEU A 47 -5.69 5.71 6.88
CA LEU A 47 -6.35 4.78 5.99
C LEU A 47 -6.00 5.11 4.54
N THR A 48 -5.51 4.12 3.79
CA THR A 48 -5.06 4.28 2.40
C THR A 48 -5.66 3.18 1.53
N LEU A 49 -6.10 3.55 0.33
CA LEU A 49 -6.65 2.63 -0.65
C LEU A 49 -5.85 2.72 -1.95
N PHE A 50 -5.41 1.57 -2.45
CA PHE A 50 -4.96 1.37 -3.83
C PHE A 50 -6.05 0.61 -4.55
N TYR A 51 -6.55 1.17 -5.64
CA TYR A 51 -7.61 0.58 -6.44
C TYR A 51 -7.14 0.35 -7.88
N PHE A 52 -7.30 -0.85 -8.38
CA PHE A 52 -6.88 -1.31 -9.70
C PHE A 52 -8.13 -1.57 -10.54
N LYS A 53 -8.57 -0.59 -11.31
CA LYS A 53 -9.82 -0.66 -12.10
C LYS A 53 -9.86 -1.92 -12.98
N GLU A 54 -8.79 -2.20 -13.70
CA GLU A 54 -8.68 -3.39 -14.56
C GLU A 54 -8.21 -4.65 -13.82
N GLY A 55 -8.00 -4.55 -12.51
CA GLY A 55 -7.35 -5.56 -11.71
C GLY A 55 -5.83 -5.57 -11.89
N ALA A 56 -5.14 -6.17 -10.94
CA ALA A 56 -3.68 -6.29 -10.96
C ALA A 56 -3.25 -7.70 -10.56
N ASN A 57 -2.31 -8.26 -11.29
CA ASN A 57 -1.61 -9.46 -10.83
C ASN A 57 -0.76 -9.11 -9.63
N TYR A 58 -0.69 -10.01 -8.66
CA TYR A 58 0.08 -9.77 -7.45
C TYR A 58 0.86 -11.00 -6.99
N ALA A 59 1.88 -10.75 -6.19
CA ALA A 59 2.57 -11.75 -5.41
C ALA A 59 2.69 -11.26 -3.95
N MET A 60 2.58 -12.16 -3.01
CA MET A 60 2.62 -11.85 -1.58
C MET A 60 3.64 -12.75 -0.90
N LEU A 61 4.49 -12.15 -0.07
CA LEU A 61 5.38 -12.85 0.84
C LEU A 61 4.95 -12.56 2.28
N ASN A 62 4.68 -13.61 3.03
CA ASN A 62 4.27 -13.53 4.43
C ASN A 62 5.41 -13.97 5.36
N THR A 63 5.25 -13.69 6.64
CA THR A 63 6.11 -14.23 7.68
C THR A 63 5.96 -15.75 7.77
N THR A 64 7.03 -16.43 8.17
CA THR A 64 7.03 -17.86 8.51
C THR A 64 6.66 -18.11 9.97
N ASN A 65 6.27 -17.08 10.73
CA ASN A 65 5.83 -17.25 12.11
C ASN A 65 4.56 -18.11 12.17
N SER A 66 4.48 -18.97 13.16
CA SER A 66 3.29 -19.82 13.39
C SER A 66 2.05 -19.03 13.83
N ILE A 67 2.24 -17.82 14.36
CA ILE A 67 1.15 -16.92 14.74
C ILE A 67 1.02 -15.86 13.65
N LEU A 68 -0.03 -15.97 12.86
CA LEU A 68 -0.36 -15.00 11.79
C LEU A 68 -1.35 -13.95 12.29
N SER A 69 -1.30 -12.76 11.69
CA SER A 69 -2.35 -11.76 11.88
C SER A 69 -3.61 -12.16 11.12
N GLU A 70 -4.76 -11.68 11.56
CA GLU A 70 -6.03 -11.95 10.87
C GLU A 70 -6.04 -11.36 9.45
N THR A 71 -5.29 -10.30 9.24
CA THR A 71 -5.06 -9.71 7.91
C THR A 71 -4.35 -10.69 6.96
N ILE A 72 -3.33 -11.42 7.43
CA ILE A 72 -2.66 -12.45 6.63
C ILE A 72 -3.62 -13.61 6.37
N ASN A 73 -4.33 -14.09 7.41
CA ASN A 73 -5.32 -15.15 7.30
C ASN A 73 -6.42 -14.83 6.28
N TRP A 74 -6.84 -13.55 6.20
CA TRP A 74 -7.77 -13.08 5.18
C TRP A 74 -7.17 -13.15 3.78
N ASN A 75 -5.98 -12.57 3.59
CA ASN A 75 -5.33 -12.48 2.29
C ASN A 75 -5.02 -13.86 1.69
N GLU A 76 -4.73 -14.85 2.52
CA GLU A 76 -4.51 -16.23 2.08
C GLU A 76 -5.76 -16.89 1.47
N LYS A 77 -6.95 -16.40 1.82
CA LYS A 77 -8.24 -16.86 1.28
C LYS A 77 -8.70 -16.05 0.07
N SER A 78 -8.01 -14.96 -0.26
CA SER A 78 -8.36 -14.08 -1.38
C SER A 78 -8.02 -14.70 -2.73
N ASN A 79 -8.42 -14.03 -3.82
CA ASN A 79 -8.12 -14.47 -5.17
C ASN A 79 -6.60 -14.56 -5.41
N LYS A 80 -6.12 -15.72 -5.88
CA LYS A 80 -4.67 -15.97 -6.04
C LYS A 80 -4.10 -15.39 -7.34
N LYS A 81 -4.93 -14.94 -8.28
CA LYS A 81 -4.49 -14.49 -9.61
C LYS A 81 -4.41 -12.98 -9.71
N SER A 82 -5.48 -12.29 -9.31
CA SER A 82 -5.58 -10.85 -9.44
C SER A 82 -6.35 -10.24 -8.28
N ILE A 83 -6.13 -8.95 -8.06
CA ILE A 83 -6.84 -8.15 -7.06
C ILE A 83 -7.38 -6.88 -7.71
N LYS A 84 -8.45 -6.34 -7.12
CA LYS A 84 -9.01 -5.03 -7.48
C LYS A 84 -8.64 -3.95 -6.46
N ALA A 85 -8.39 -4.31 -5.20
CA ALA A 85 -8.09 -3.33 -4.15
C ALA A 85 -7.13 -3.83 -3.09
N LEU A 86 -6.33 -2.91 -2.56
CA LEU A 86 -5.54 -3.08 -1.34
C LEU A 86 -5.88 -1.95 -0.37
N LEU A 87 -6.50 -2.29 0.77
CA LEU A 87 -6.78 -1.36 1.85
C LEU A 87 -5.72 -1.48 2.94
N VAL A 88 -5.09 -0.36 3.27
CA VAL A 88 -4.04 -0.28 4.29
C VAL A 88 -4.51 0.58 5.46
N ASN A 89 -4.47 0.06 6.68
CA ASN A 89 -4.71 0.83 7.88
C ASN A 89 -3.49 0.86 8.79
N THR A 90 -3.35 1.95 9.53
CA THR A 90 -2.39 2.08 10.64
C THR A 90 -3.09 2.08 12.00
N LYS A 91 -2.37 2.32 13.09
CA LYS A 91 -2.81 2.29 14.49
C LYS A 91 -3.03 0.87 15.02
N ASN A 92 -3.66 -0.04 14.28
CA ASN A 92 -4.03 -1.38 14.75
C ASN A 92 -3.52 -2.44 13.77
N ALA A 93 -2.82 -3.46 14.26
CA ALA A 93 -2.21 -4.51 13.46
C ALA A 93 -3.16 -5.65 13.09
N ASN A 94 -4.34 -5.68 13.67
CA ASN A 94 -5.28 -6.80 13.57
C ASN A 94 -4.63 -8.16 13.84
N THR A 95 -3.86 -8.23 14.90
CA THR A 95 -3.12 -9.41 15.36
C THR A 95 -3.56 -9.75 16.78
N PHE A 96 -3.74 -11.02 17.10
CA PHE A 96 -4.34 -11.51 18.34
C PHE A 96 -5.77 -11.00 18.58
N THR A 97 -6.52 -10.76 17.51
CA THR A 97 -7.92 -10.35 17.54
C THR A 97 -8.88 -11.50 17.28
N GLY A 98 -8.35 -12.63 16.82
CA GLY A 98 -9.08 -13.90 16.62
C GLY A 98 -10.27 -13.75 15.65
N LYS A 99 -11.33 -14.51 15.94
CA LYS A 99 -12.53 -14.53 15.09
C LYS A 99 -13.10 -13.13 14.83
N GLN A 100 -13.12 -12.26 15.85
CA GLN A 100 -13.62 -10.90 15.71
C GLN A 100 -12.81 -10.07 14.70
N GLY A 101 -11.49 -10.25 14.65
CA GLY A 101 -10.64 -9.58 13.66
C GLY A 101 -10.95 -10.00 12.22
N LEU A 102 -11.23 -11.29 11.98
CA LEU A 102 -11.65 -11.79 10.67
C LEU A 102 -13.04 -11.29 10.29
N GLU A 103 -14.00 -11.31 11.20
CA GLU A 103 -15.37 -10.80 10.97
C GLU A 103 -15.34 -9.30 10.64
N SER A 104 -14.48 -8.54 11.30
CA SER A 104 -14.25 -7.11 11.01
C SER A 104 -13.74 -6.89 9.58
N LEU A 105 -12.79 -7.71 9.12
CA LEU A 105 -12.29 -7.63 7.74
C LEU A 105 -13.37 -8.00 6.72
N ASP A 106 -14.19 -9.00 7.02
CA ASP A 106 -15.31 -9.42 6.15
C ASP A 106 -16.33 -8.29 5.99
N GLU A 107 -16.68 -7.63 7.08
CA GLU A 107 -17.60 -6.49 7.07
C GLU A 107 -17.04 -5.30 6.26
N ILE A 108 -15.78 -4.95 6.48
CA ILE A 108 -15.10 -3.88 5.73
C ILE A 108 -15.01 -4.24 4.24
N ALA A 109 -14.67 -5.49 3.91
CA ALA A 109 -14.58 -5.94 2.53
C ALA A 109 -15.92 -5.89 1.81
N LYS A 110 -17.02 -6.26 2.47
CA LYS A 110 -18.38 -6.15 1.93
C LYS A 110 -18.75 -4.70 1.63
N ASN A 111 -18.48 -3.79 2.56
CA ASN A 111 -18.76 -2.37 2.39
C ASN A 111 -17.90 -1.76 1.27
N LEU A 112 -16.60 -2.03 1.27
CA LEU A 112 -15.67 -1.53 0.25
C LEU A 112 -16.03 -2.09 -1.14
N SER A 113 -16.31 -3.38 -1.26
CA SER A 113 -16.77 -4.04 -2.48
C SER A 113 -18.00 -3.34 -3.06
N LYS A 114 -19.04 -3.14 -2.24
CA LYS A 114 -20.26 -2.43 -2.63
C LYS A 114 -19.98 -1.01 -3.10
N THR A 115 -19.20 -0.26 -2.34
CA THR A 115 -18.89 1.16 -2.65
C THR A 115 -18.10 1.30 -3.93
N LEU A 116 -17.11 0.44 -4.16
CA LEU A 116 -16.33 0.41 -5.41
C LEU A 116 -17.20 0.00 -6.62
N THR A 117 -18.06 -1.00 -6.47
CA THR A 117 -19.00 -1.40 -7.53
C THR A 117 -19.91 -0.25 -7.93
N ILE A 118 -20.45 0.51 -6.96
CA ILE A 118 -21.26 1.71 -7.23
C ILE A 118 -20.45 2.80 -7.95
N LYS A 119 -19.18 2.98 -7.59
CA LYS A 119 -18.27 3.91 -8.29
C LYS A 119 -18.08 3.50 -9.75
N GLU A 120 -17.81 2.23 -10.01
CA GLU A 120 -17.64 1.69 -11.37
C GLU A 120 -18.89 1.86 -12.23
N SER A 121 -20.06 1.52 -11.69
CA SER A 121 -21.32 1.63 -12.43
C SER A 121 -21.72 3.07 -12.81
N LYS A 122 -21.12 4.09 -12.17
CA LYS A 122 -21.33 5.51 -12.47
C LYS A 122 -20.31 6.09 -13.44
N ALA A 123 -19.25 5.37 -13.77
CA ALA A 123 -18.25 5.81 -14.73
C ALA A 123 -18.83 5.78 -16.16
N GLU A 124 -18.46 6.72 -17.02
CA GLU A 124 -18.95 6.80 -18.42
C GLU A 124 -18.64 5.54 -19.24
N ASP A 125 -17.53 4.86 -18.92
CA ASP A 125 -17.13 3.57 -19.49
C ASP A 125 -17.47 2.38 -18.56
N GLY A 126 -18.54 2.53 -17.76
CA GLY A 126 -18.89 1.61 -16.67
C GLY A 126 -18.92 0.15 -17.10
N VAL A 127 -18.00 -0.63 -16.57
CA VAL A 127 -18.04 -2.09 -16.69
C VAL A 127 -18.98 -2.61 -15.61
N ASP A 128 -19.97 -3.39 -16.01
CA ASP A 128 -20.98 -3.99 -15.12
C ASP A 128 -20.40 -5.11 -14.22
N GLU A 129 -19.07 -5.14 -14.05
CA GLU A 129 -18.40 -6.16 -13.25
C GLU A 129 -18.25 -5.72 -11.80
N ALA A 130 -19.03 -6.35 -10.92
CA ALA A 130 -18.97 -6.11 -9.49
C ALA A 130 -17.57 -6.44 -8.92
N VAL A 131 -17.04 -5.54 -8.12
CA VAL A 131 -15.81 -5.80 -7.35
C VAL A 131 -16.10 -6.89 -6.32
N LYS A 132 -15.43 -8.04 -6.42
CA LYS A 132 -15.67 -9.18 -5.53
C LYS A 132 -14.91 -9.01 -4.22
N ILE A 133 -15.51 -9.46 -3.12
CA ILE A 133 -14.89 -9.45 -1.79
C ILE A 133 -13.51 -10.12 -1.79
N LYS A 134 -13.35 -11.21 -2.58
CA LYS A 134 -12.09 -11.97 -2.71
C LYS A 134 -10.99 -11.23 -3.49
N ASP A 135 -11.32 -10.15 -4.18
CA ASP A 135 -10.36 -9.34 -4.92
C ASP A 135 -9.82 -8.17 -4.09
N ILE A 136 -10.17 -8.14 -2.78
CA ILE A 136 -9.72 -7.13 -1.84
C ILE A 136 -8.68 -7.74 -0.89
N LEU A 137 -7.51 -7.13 -0.84
CA LEU A 137 -6.47 -7.42 0.13
C LEU A 137 -6.41 -6.34 1.22
N PHE A 138 -5.88 -6.72 2.37
CA PHE A 138 -5.64 -5.83 3.50
C PHE A 138 -4.17 -5.81 3.90
N ALA A 139 -3.73 -4.67 4.42
CA ALA A 139 -2.48 -4.54 5.14
C ALA A 139 -2.71 -3.70 6.41
N SER A 140 -2.44 -4.29 7.57
CA SER A 140 -2.67 -3.66 8.86
C SER A 140 -1.38 -3.54 9.64
N THR A 141 -1.19 -2.41 10.33
CA THR A 141 0.01 -2.17 11.12
C THR A 141 -0.28 -1.29 12.34
N GLY A 142 0.37 -1.59 13.45
CA GLY A 142 0.23 -0.81 14.69
C GLY A 142 0.21 -1.68 15.94
N VAL A 143 -0.70 -1.40 16.85
CA VAL A 143 -0.81 -2.09 18.13
C VAL A 143 -1.39 -3.49 17.94
N ILE A 144 -0.86 -4.44 18.69
CA ILE A 144 -1.26 -5.85 18.70
C ILE A 144 -2.22 -6.09 19.86
N GLY A 145 -3.28 -6.91 19.64
CA GLY A 145 -4.21 -7.32 20.69
C GLY A 145 -5.31 -6.31 21.03
N GLU A 146 -5.34 -5.15 20.39
CA GLU A 146 -6.44 -4.20 20.51
C GLU A 146 -7.59 -4.56 19.58
N LYS A 147 -8.83 -4.25 20.00
CA LYS A 147 -10.03 -4.39 19.16
C LYS A 147 -9.85 -3.64 17.83
N PHE A 148 -10.16 -4.31 16.73
CA PHE A 148 -10.04 -3.70 15.41
C PHE A 148 -11.11 -2.61 15.21
N PRO A 149 -10.76 -1.41 14.73
CA PRO A 149 -11.65 -0.23 14.70
C PRO A 149 -12.60 -0.27 13.49
N VAL A 150 -13.41 -1.31 13.38
CA VAL A 150 -14.28 -1.58 12.22
C VAL A 150 -15.25 -0.44 11.91
N ASP A 151 -15.87 0.15 12.93
CA ASP A 151 -16.87 1.21 12.76
C ASP A 151 -16.26 2.48 12.15
N LYS A 152 -15.08 2.88 12.62
CA LYS A 152 -14.35 4.05 12.09
C LYS A 152 -13.91 3.83 10.64
N ILE A 153 -13.40 2.65 10.34
CA ILE A 153 -12.98 2.30 8.97
C ILE A 153 -14.19 2.27 8.05
N ASN A 154 -15.26 1.58 8.41
CA ASN A 154 -16.49 1.48 7.62
C ASN A 154 -17.13 2.85 7.38
N GLY A 155 -17.21 3.69 8.40
CA GLY A 155 -17.73 5.06 8.26
C GLY A 155 -16.90 5.95 7.33
N SER A 156 -15.65 5.57 7.07
CA SER A 156 -14.72 6.34 6.23
C SER A 156 -14.61 5.83 4.78
N ILE A 157 -15.16 4.65 4.46
CA ILE A 157 -14.99 4.01 3.14
C ILE A 157 -15.54 4.87 2.00
N GLN A 158 -16.74 5.47 2.14
CA GLN A 158 -17.31 6.30 1.08
C GLN A 158 -16.38 7.48 0.76
N ASN A 159 -15.93 8.23 1.77
CA ASN A 159 -15.01 9.36 1.59
C ASN A 159 -13.65 8.91 1.00
N LEU A 160 -13.16 7.73 1.37
CA LEU A 160 -11.93 7.17 0.84
C LEU A 160 -12.06 6.85 -0.66
N VAL A 161 -13.17 6.25 -1.07
CA VAL A 161 -13.47 5.91 -2.46
C VAL A 161 -13.72 7.18 -3.30
N ASP A 162 -14.43 8.16 -2.78
CA ASP A 162 -14.69 9.44 -3.46
C ASP A 162 -13.41 10.23 -3.72
N LYS A 163 -12.36 10.00 -2.93
CA LYS A 163 -11.04 10.64 -3.08
C LYS A 163 -10.05 9.88 -3.93
N LEU A 164 -10.43 8.75 -4.50
CA LEU A 164 -9.57 8.01 -5.43
C LEU A 164 -9.23 8.88 -6.64
N LYS A 165 -7.94 8.93 -6.98
CA LYS A 165 -7.39 9.67 -8.11
C LYS A 165 -6.36 8.84 -8.84
N GLU A 166 -6.42 8.88 -10.16
CA GLU A 166 -5.39 8.31 -11.03
C GLU A 166 -4.14 9.21 -11.08
N GLU A 167 -4.33 10.53 -10.96
CA GLU A 167 -3.21 11.47 -10.92
C GLU A 167 -2.32 11.20 -9.72
N GLN A 168 -1.05 10.98 -10.00
CA GLN A 168 -0.02 10.70 -9.00
C GLN A 168 1.17 11.62 -9.23
N ASN A 169 1.58 12.29 -8.18
CA ASN A 169 2.76 13.14 -8.15
C ASN A 169 3.55 12.93 -6.86
N LYS A 170 4.69 13.57 -6.73
CA LYS A 170 5.56 13.46 -5.56
C LYS A 170 4.82 13.70 -4.24
N LEU A 171 3.90 14.67 -4.20
CA LEU A 171 3.16 15.02 -2.97
C LEU A 171 2.18 13.92 -2.59
N ILE A 172 1.49 13.34 -3.57
CA ILE A 172 0.56 12.21 -3.35
C ILE A 172 1.34 11.01 -2.83
N TRP A 173 2.46 10.64 -3.46
CA TRP A 173 3.29 9.53 -3.01
C TRP A 173 3.84 9.76 -1.59
N MET A 174 4.27 10.98 -1.26
CA MET A 174 4.71 11.32 0.09
C MET A 174 3.57 11.23 1.12
N LYS A 175 2.37 11.68 0.75
CA LYS A 175 1.17 11.57 1.58
C LYS A 175 0.87 10.09 1.88
N ILE A 176 0.82 9.25 0.85
CA ILE A 176 0.59 7.81 0.98
C ILE A 176 1.68 7.14 1.83
N GLY A 177 2.96 7.43 1.52
CA GLY A 177 4.07 6.90 2.30
C GLY A 177 4.05 7.32 3.77
N SER A 178 3.51 8.51 4.08
CA SER A 178 3.32 8.98 5.46
C SER A 178 2.14 8.32 6.15
N ALA A 179 1.05 8.10 5.42
CA ALA A 179 -0.18 7.50 5.95
C ALA A 179 0.01 6.06 6.43
N ILE A 180 0.91 5.30 5.80
CA ILE A 180 1.21 3.92 6.22
C ILE A 180 2.20 3.82 7.39
N MET A 181 2.78 4.95 7.84
CA MET A 181 3.76 4.96 8.93
C MET A 181 3.10 4.82 10.31
N THR A 182 3.84 4.22 11.23
CA THR A 182 3.49 4.17 12.66
C THR A 182 4.56 4.87 13.50
N THR A 183 5.68 4.22 13.72
CA THR A 183 6.85 4.71 14.48
C THR A 183 8.00 5.15 13.57
N ASP A 184 7.80 5.14 12.28
CA ASP A 184 8.77 5.60 11.30
C ASP A 184 9.02 7.10 11.43
N THR A 185 10.26 7.51 11.21
CA THR A 185 10.63 8.93 11.28
C THR A 185 10.45 9.66 9.95
N ARG A 186 10.26 8.91 8.85
CA ARG A 186 10.08 9.44 7.50
C ARG A 186 9.46 8.41 6.55
N PRO A 187 8.78 8.86 5.48
CA PRO A 187 8.35 7.99 4.39
C PRO A 187 9.54 7.33 3.68
N LYS A 188 9.35 6.12 3.21
CA LYS A 188 10.31 5.37 2.42
C LYS A 188 9.72 5.09 1.06
N LEU A 189 10.22 5.78 0.05
CA LEU A 189 9.76 5.74 -1.32
C LEU A 189 10.93 5.45 -2.23
N ALA A 190 10.73 4.66 -3.26
CA ALA A 190 11.69 4.39 -4.31
C ALA A 190 10.98 4.34 -5.67
N TYR A 191 11.68 4.74 -6.71
CA TYR A 191 11.19 4.68 -8.08
C TYR A 191 12.31 4.28 -9.02
N GLU A 192 12.00 3.36 -9.94
CA GLU A 192 12.89 2.99 -11.03
C GLU A 192 12.08 2.89 -12.33
N GLN A 193 12.75 3.15 -13.45
CA GLN A 193 12.20 3.02 -14.78
C GLN A 193 13.25 2.43 -15.71
N PHE A 194 12.85 1.48 -16.53
CA PHE A 194 13.72 0.93 -17.58
C PHE A 194 12.90 0.56 -18.82
N THR A 195 13.58 0.36 -19.93
CA THR A 195 12.97 -0.05 -21.20
C THR A 195 13.21 -1.55 -21.43
N ALA A 196 12.14 -2.28 -21.70
CA ALA A 196 12.17 -3.68 -22.07
C ALA A 196 11.50 -3.87 -23.45
N GLY A 197 12.29 -4.12 -24.48
CA GLY A 197 11.82 -4.07 -25.86
C GLY A 197 11.31 -2.65 -26.20
N ASN A 198 10.06 -2.55 -26.66
CA ASN A 198 9.41 -1.29 -27.00
C ASN A 198 8.55 -0.71 -25.85
N LYS A 199 8.64 -1.28 -24.63
CA LYS A 199 7.80 -0.88 -23.50
C LYS A 199 8.65 -0.24 -22.41
N ILE A 200 8.12 0.83 -21.80
CA ILE A 200 8.66 1.43 -20.60
C ILE A 200 8.04 0.72 -19.40
N ILE A 201 8.89 0.15 -18.54
CA ILE A 201 8.49 -0.47 -17.28
C ILE A 201 8.79 0.53 -16.16
N ARG A 202 7.79 0.80 -15.32
CA ARG A 202 7.91 1.67 -14.15
C ARG A 202 7.67 0.88 -12.89
N ILE A 203 8.50 1.09 -11.89
CA ILE A 203 8.41 0.42 -10.58
C ILE A 203 8.38 1.51 -9.52
N ALA A 204 7.29 1.56 -8.75
CA ALA A 204 7.20 2.39 -7.56
C ALA A 204 7.19 1.50 -6.32
N GLY A 205 8.02 1.83 -5.34
CA GLY A 205 8.13 1.12 -4.09
C GLY A 205 7.76 2.00 -2.90
N ILE A 206 6.94 1.47 -2.01
CA ILE A 206 6.63 2.08 -0.72
C ILE A 206 6.98 1.07 0.37
N ALA A 207 7.67 1.54 1.40
CA ALA A 207 8.01 0.70 2.54
C ALA A 207 7.81 1.44 3.86
N LYS A 208 7.54 0.67 4.89
CA LYS A 208 7.52 1.16 6.28
C LYS A 208 8.32 0.23 7.19
N GLY A 209 8.72 0.75 8.32
CA GLY A 209 9.43 0.02 9.37
C GLY A 209 10.55 0.85 9.97
N SER A 210 10.58 0.94 11.30
CA SER A 210 11.60 1.65 12.08
C SER A 210 12.74 0.72 12.55
N GLY A 211 12.95 -0.43 11.90
CA GLY A 211 13.86 -1.50 12.31
C GLY A 211 15.25 -1.02 12.70
N ARG A 212 15.74 -1.47 13.84
CA ARG A 212 17.02 -1.08 14.44
C ARG A 212 18.27 -1.58 13.71
N LYS A 213 18.15 -2.45 12.70
CA LYS A 213 19.31 -3.00 11.95
C LYS A 213 19.48 -2.33 10.61
N ARG A 214 20.17 -1.20 10.63
CA ARG A 214 20.61 -0.48 9.40
C ARG A 214 21.78 -1.15 8.65
N SER A 215 22.45 -2.14 9.23
CA SER A 215 23.72 -2.63 8.71
C SER A 215 23.64 -3.65 7.58
N SER A 216 22.59 -4.47 7.52
CA SER A 216 22.53 -5.57 6.55
C SER A 216 21.90 -5.23 5.19
N LEU A 217 20.97 -4.27 5.14
CA LEU A 217 20.32 -3.87 3.88
C LEU A 217 21.17 -2.93 3.01
N LEU A 218 22.13 -2.21 3.60
CA LEU A 218 23.05 -1.34 2.85
C LEU A 218 24.27 -2.06 2.29
N GLN A 219 24.62 -3.24 2.82
CA GLN A 219 25.71 -4.04 2.25
C GLN A 219 25.35 -4.75 0.95
N ASN A 220 24.07 -5.02 0.70
CA ASN A 220 23.61 -5.66 -0.54
C ASN A 220 23.44 -4.71 -1.74
N ARG A 221 23.72 -3.40 -1.61
CA ARG A 221 23.70 -2.48 -2.77
C ARG A 221 24.89 -2.68 -3.74
N ARG A 222 25.91 -3.45 -3.37
CA ARG A 222 27.08 -3.71 -4.25
C ARG A 222 26.92 -4.93 -5.16
N SER A 223 25.84 -5.69 -5.10
CA SER A 223 25.65 -6.90 -5.90
C SER A 223 24.61 -6.78 -7.02
N PHE A 224 24.08 -5.59 -7.29
CA PHE A 224 23.34 -5.30 -8.52
C PHE A 224 24.23 -4.54 -9.52
N GLU A 225 25.46 -5.00 -9.69
CA GLU A 225 26.20 -4.72 -10.90
C GLU A 225 25.67 -5.64 -12.01
N SER A 226 25.37 -5.02 -13.14
CA SER A 226 24.86 -5.54 -14.43
C SER A 226 24.92 -7.06 -14.63
N PRO A 227 23.89 -7.67 -15.19
CA PRO A 227 23.98 -9.05 -15.65
C PRO A 227 25.08 -9.15 -16.69
N GLN A 228 26.15 -9.87 -16.38
CA GLN A 228 27.10 -10.29 -17.41
C GLN A 228 26.32 -11.06 -18.50
N ALA A 229 26.55 -10.65 -19.73
CA ALA A 229 25.97 -11.28 -20.90
C ALA A 229 26.20 -12.81 -20.85
N TYR A 230 25.13 -13.57 -20.93
CA TYR A 230 25.22 -15.02 -21.13
C TYR A 230 25.95 -15.29 -22.44
N PRO A 231 26.97 -16.17 -22.45
CA PRO A 231 27.61 -16.58 -23.68
C PRO A 231 26.61 -17.33 -24.54
N SER A 232 26.52 -16.94 -25.80
CA SER A 232 25.74 -17.63 -26.83
C SER A 232 26.14 -19.10 -26.90
N LEU A 233 25.23 -20.04 -26.63
CA LEU A 233 25.38 -21.43 -27.04
C LEU A 233 25.25 -21.47 -28.54
N ARG A 234 26.41 -21.51 -29.24
CA ARG A 234 26.52 -22.05 -30.60
C ARG A 234 27.06 -23.47 -30.51
N GLY A 235 26.36 -24.39 -31.15
CA GLY A 235 26.88 -25.63 -31.65
C GLY A 235 26.74 -26.84 -30.73
N VAL A 236 25.85 -27.73 -30.99
CA VAL A 236 25.94 -28.98 -31.77
C VAL A 236 24.54 -29.46 -32.09
#